data_321ec1997ff838820a7c1f22d2d4a24b
#
_entry.id   321ec1997ff838820a7c1f22d2d4a24b
#
_cell.length_a   1.000
_cell.length_b   1.000
_cell.length_c   1.000
_cell.angle_alpha   90.00
_cell.angle_beta   90.00
_cell.angle_gamma   90.00
#
_symmetry.space_group_name_H-M   'P 1'
#
loop_
_entity.id
_entity.type
_entity.pdbx_description
1 polymer ?
#
loop_
_entity_poly.entity_id
_entity_poly.type
_entity_poly.pdbx_seq_one_letter_code
_entity_poly.pdbx_strand_id
1 'polypeptide(L)'
;MKFMVIVKATKNGEAGKLPSKEVQAAMGKYNEELTKAGVFLALERLQPSSRGARVKFAGNTRTVTDGPFTESKELVGGFWLWKCDSMEEAIGWLKHAPFEDAEVEIRQVHEAEDFGENFTGELREQEERVRATVEARA
;
A
#
# COMPACT_ATOMS: atom_id res chain seq x y z
N MET A 1 -13.66 -4.00 -7.38
CA MET A 1 -12.47 -3.19 -7.73
C MET A 1 -11.53 -3.15 -6.53
N LYS A 2 -10.26 -3.08 -6.82
CA LYS A 2 -9.23 -3.08 -5.79
C LYS A 2 -8.55 -1.72 -5.74
N PHE A 3 -8.26 -1.22 -4.55
CA PHE A 3 -7.64 0.08 -4.33
C PHE A 3 -6.46 -0.05 -3.39
N MET A 4 -5.38 0.63 -3.71
CA MET A 4 -4.28 0.81 -2.77
C MET A 4 -4.45 2.15 -2.06
N VAL A 5 -4.46 2.11 -0.74
CA VAL A 5 -4.57 3.29 0.11
C VAL A 5 -3.19 3.54 0.70
N ILE A 6 -2.55 4.59 0.24
CA ILE A 6 -1.14 4.88 0.50
C ILE A 6 -1.02 5.94 1.58
N VAL A 7 -0.49 5.54 2.73
CA VAL A 7 -0.27 6.44 3.86
C VAL A 7 1.15 6.98 3.76
N LYS A 8 1.27 8.30 3.68
CA LYS A 8 2.58 8.96 3.59
C LYS A 8 3.34 8.85 4.91
N ALA A 9 4.65 8.78 4.81
CA ALA A 9 5.52 8.74 5.98
C ALA A 9 5.44 10.06 6.76
N THR A 10 5.59 9.98 8.08
CA THR A 10 5.64 11.14 8.95
C THR A 10 7.06 11.34 9.46
N LYS A 11 7.36 12.54 9.96
CA LYS A 11 8.66 12.83 10.61
C LYS A 11 8.90 11.86 11.78
N ASN A 12 7.87 11.62 12.59
CA ASN A 12 7.97 10.69 13.72
C ASN A 12 8.22 9.27 13.27
N GLY A 13 7.51 8.81 12.24
CA GLY A 13 7.72 7.48 11.68
C GLY A 13 9.12 7.29 11.13
N GLU A 14 9.64 8.29 10.41
CA GLU A 14 11.00 8.27 9.87
C GLU A 14 12.07 8.33 10.97
N ALA A 15 11.76 8.93 12.10
CA ALA A 15 12.63 8.95 13.27
C ALA A 15 12.54 7.65 14.10
N GLY A 16 11.74 6.70 13.68
CA GLY A 16 11.58 5.42 14.38
C GLY A 16 10.65 5.47 15.58
N LYS A 17 9.90 6.55 15.76
CA LYS A 17 8.94 6.67 16.85
C LYS A 17 7.68 5.89 16.51
N LEU A 18 7.24 5.09 17.46
CA LEU A 18 6.02 4.30 17.31
C LEU A 18 4.79 5.13 17.70
N PRO A 19 3.62 4.86 17.10
CA PRO A 19 2.39 5.52 17.50
C PRO A 19 2.00 5.15 18.91
N SER A 20 1.24 6.03 19.57
CA SER A 20 0.75 5.78 20.93
C SER A 20 -0.20 4.59 20.98
N LYS A 21 -0.41 4.05 22.19
CA LYS A 21 -1.36 2.97 22.40
C LYS A 21 -2.76 3.36 21.94
N GLU A 22 -3.16 4.59 22.20
CA GLU A 22 -4.50 5.12 21.84
C GLU A 22 -4.67 5.15 20.32
N VAL A 23 -3.66 5.61 19.59
CA VAL A 23 -3.67 5.62 18.12
C VAL A 23 -3.73 4.20 17.57
N GLN A 24 -2.92 3.31 18.12
CA GLN A 24 -2.93 1.91 17.69
C GLN A 24 -4.28 1.23 17.95
N ALA A 25 -4.91 1.51 19.10
CA ALA A 25 -6.22 0.98 19.45
C ALA A 25 -7.31 1.49 18.51
N ALA A 26 -7.29 2.79 18.19
CA ALA A 26 -8.26 3.40 17.26
C ALA A 26 -8.11 2.80 15.86
N MET A 27 -6.89 2.61 15.40
CA MET A 27 -6.62 2.01 14.11
C MET A 27 -7.06 0.54 14.07
N GLY A 28 -6.81 -0.20 15.14
CA GLY A 28 -7.25 -1.60 15.25
C GLY A 28 -8.77 -1.71 15.14
N LYS A 29 -9.50 -0.83 15.80
CA LYS A 29 -10.96 -0.78 15.73
C LYS A 29 -11.44 -0.47 14.32
N TYR A 30 -10.81 0.49 13.67
CA TYR A 30 -11.12 0.84 12.27
C TYR A 30 -10.90 -0.34 11.34
N ASN A 31 -9.78 -1.06 11.49
CA ASN A 31 -9.48 -2.25 10.69
C ASN A 31 -10.52 -3.36 10.90
N GLU A 32 -11.06 -3.51 12.12
CA GLU A 32 -12.14 -4.46 12.37
C GLU A 32 -13.40 -4.06 11.61
N GLU A 33 -13.73 -2.78 11.57
CA GLU A 33 -14.88 -2.27 10.82
C GLU A 33 -14.74 -2.53 9.32
N LEU A 34 -13.53 -2.27 8.76
CA LEU A 34 -13.22 -2.57 7.36
C LEU A 34 -13.38 -4.06 7.06
N THR A 35 -12.93 -4.90 7.98
CA THR A 35 -12.99 -6.35 7.83
C THR A 35 -14.44 -6.84 7.84
N LYS A 36 -15.26 -6.35 8.76
CA LYS A 36 -16.68 -6.70 8.83
C LYS A 36 -17.43 -6.29 7.56
N ALA A 37 -17.05 -5.19 6.96
CA ALA A 37 -17.67 -4.70 5.72
C ALA A 37 -17.14 -5.40 4.45
N GLY A 38 -16.16 -6.29 4.58
CA GLY A 38 -15.55 -6.97 3.44
C GLY A 38 -14.63 -6.09 2.60
N VAL A 39 -14.22 -4.96 3.14
CA VAL A 39 -13.37 -3.98 2.46
C VAL A 39 -11.88 -4.29 2.60
N PHE A 40 -11.48 -4.76 3.77
CA PHE A 40 -10.07 -5.02 4.11
C PHE A 40 -9.51 -6.22 3.36
N LEU A 41 -8.43 -6.01 2.59
CA LEU A 41 -7.69 -7.10 1.93
C LEU A 41 -6.31 -7.29 2.53
N ALA A 42 -5.59 -6.20 2.76
CA ALA A 42 -4.24 -6.26 3.33
C ALA A 42 -3.88 -4.93 3.98
N LEU A 43 -2.94 -4.99 4.91
CA LEU A 43 -2.34 -3.82 5.55
C LEU A 43 -0.90 -4.15 5.90
N GLU A 44 0.00 -3.27 5.50
CA GLU A 44 1.41 -3.36 5.87
C GLU A 44 1.92 -1.99 6.27
N ARG A 45 2.72 -1.94 7.32
CA ARG A 45 3.41 -0.74 7.77
C ARG A 45 4.89 -0.89 7.45
N LEU A 46 5.49 0.18 6.94
CA LEU A 46 6.88 0.15 6.55
C LEU A 46 7.76 0.68 7.68
N GLN A 47 8.94 0.09 7.82
CA GLN A 47 9.98 0.63 8.69
C GLN A 47 10.53 1.93 8.10
N PRO A 48 11.22 2.77 8.90
CA PRO A 48 11.81 4.00 8.41
C PRO A 48 12.73 3.78 7.20
N SER A 49 12.86 4.78 6.35
CA SER A 49 13.70 4.69 5.15
C SER A 49 15.18 4.43 5.47
N SER A 50 15.62 4.70 6.70
CA SER A 50 16.96 4.36 7.18
C SER A 50 17.24 2.85 7.08
N ARG A 51 16.20 2.03 7.03
CA ARG A 51 16.31 0.58 6.86
C ARG A 51 16.04 0.11 5.44
N GLY A 52 15.93 1.05 4.52
CA GLY A 52 15.65 0.78 3.12
C GLY A 52 16.84 1.06 2.23
N ALA A 53 16.68 0.73 0.96
CA ALA A 53 17.66 1.02 -0.08
C ALA A 53 16.93 1.34 -1.38
N ARG A 54 17.59 2.06 -2.24
CA ARG A 54 17.13 2.32 -3.62
C ARG A 54 18.13 1.71 -4.58
N VAL A 55 17.63 1.09 -5.64
CA VAL A 55 18.46 0.58 -6.72
C VAL A 55 18.10 1.36 -7.98
N LYS A 56 19.07 2.06 -8.54
CA LYS A 56 18.89 2.82 -9.77
C LYS A 56 19.40 2.01 -10.96
N PHE A 57 18.56 1.85 -11.95
CA PHE A 57 18.85 1.16 -13.20
C PHE A 57 19.16 2.18 -14.29
N ALA A 58 20.35 2.16 -14.82
CA ALA A 58 20.76 3.04 -15.92
C ALA A 58 21.56 2.20 -16.92
N GLY A 59 20.91 1.78 -18.01
CA GLY A 59 21.49 0.83 -18.95
C GLY A 59 21.88 -0.46 -18.26
N ASN A 60 23.18 -0.83 -18.32
CA ASN A 60 23.70 -2.01 -17.65
C ASN A 60 24.19 -1.72 -16.23
N THR A 61 24.10 -0.47 -15.78
CA THR A 61 24.58 -0.05 -14.47
C THR A 61 23.48 -0.19 -13.43
N ARG A 62 23.86 -0.63 -12.23
CA ARG A 62 22.98 -0.73 -11.07
C ARG A 62 23.65 -0.01 -9.91
N THR A 63 22.99 1.04 -9.41
CA THR A 63 23.54 1.83 -8.30
C THR A 63 22.65 1.64 -7.09
N VAL A 64 23.22 1.22 -5.97
CA VAL A 64 22.50 1.03 -4.70
C VAL A 64 22.78 2.23 -3.80
N THR A 65 21.70 2.82 -3.28
CA THR A 65 21.77 3.93 -2.33
C THR A 65 21.04 3.53 -1.07
N ASP A 66 21.75 3.51 0.06
CA ASP A 66 21.13 3.22 1.35
C ASP A 66 20.36 4.44 1.86
N GLY A 67 19.25 4.18 2.60
CA GLY A 67 18.55 5.25 3.29
C GLY A 67 19.36 5.80 4.47
N PRO A 68 18.85 6.85 5.16
CA PRO A 68 17.52 7.43 4.97
C PRO A 68 17.43 8.33 3.73
N PHE A 69 16.19 8.53 3.27
CA PHE A 69 15.90 9.41 2.14
C PHE A 69 15.23 10.69 2.66
N THR A 70 15.54 11.83 2.03
CA THR A 70 15.16 13.14 2.56
C THR A 70 13.80 13.65 2.09
N GLU A 71 13.22 13.05 1.05
CA GLU A 71 11.95 13.49 0.47
C GLU A 71 10.75 12.94 1.27
N SER A 72 10.62 13.34 2.54
CA SER A 72 9.61 12.78 3.45
C SER A 72 8.16 12.90 2.93
N LYS A 73 7.87 13.91 2.12
CA LYS A 73 6.55 14.08 1.50
C LYS A 73 6.24 13.04 0.45
N GLU A 74 7.29 12.42 -0.11
CA GLU A 74 7.18 11.41 -1.16
C GLU A 74 7.30 9.98 -0.63
N LEU A 75 7.72 9.83 0.64
CA LEU A 75 7.92 8.50 1.22
C LEU A 75 6.61 7.88 1.67
N VAL A 76 6.50 6.58 1.48
CA VAL A 76 5.34 5.80 1.93
C VAL A 76 5.63 5.23 3.31
N GLY A 77 4.71 5.43 4.24
CA GLY A 77 4.79 4.87 5.60
C GLY A 77 4.04 3.56 5.76
N GLY A 78 3.10 3.29 4.88
CA GLY A 78 2.31 2.07 4.91
C GLY A 78 1.22 2.10 3.86
N PHE A 79 0.48 1.01 3.76
CA PHE A 79 -0.61 0.94 2.80
C PHE A 79 -1.65 -0.10 3.21
N TRP A 80 -2.88 0.12 2.75
CA TRP A 80 -3.91 -0.90 2.70
C TRP A 80 -4.18 -1.31 1.27
N LEU A 81 -4.66 -2.52 1.10
CA LEU A 81 -5.40 -2.91 -0.09
C LEU A 81 -6.86 -3.09 0.32
N TRP A 82 -7.75 -2.44 -0.39
CA TRP A 82 -9.19 -2.48 -0.14
C TRP A 82 -9.95 -2.99 -1.34
N LYS A 83 -11.06 -3.64 -1.08
CA LYS A 83 -12.05 -4.03 -2.08
C LYS A 83 -13.27 -3.13 -1.93
N CYS A 84 -13.55 -2.32 -2.94
CA CYS A 84 -14.70 -1.41 -2.97
C CYS A 84 -15.31 -1.44 -4.36
N ASP A 85 -16.58 -1.04 -4.45
CA ASP A 85 -17.28 -1.02 -5.73
C ASP A 85 -16.96 0.23 -6.55
N SER A 86 -16.44 1.28 -5.92
CA SER A 86 -16.11 2.54 -6.58
C SER A 86 -15.05 3.31 -5.80
N MET A 87 -14.44 4.29 -6.48
CA MET A 87 -13.55 5.25 -5.83
C MET A 87 -14.29 6.05 -4.76
N GLU A 88 -15.54 6.40 -5.01
CA GLU A 88 -16.38 7.15 -4.07
C GLU A 88 -16.58 6.39 -2.77
N GLU A 89 -16.83 5.09 -2.87
CA GLU A 89 -16.95 4.21 -1.70
C GLU A 89 -15.63 4.16 -0.93
N ALA A 90 -14.51 4.00 -1.62
CA ALA A 90 -13.19 3.98 -0.99
C ALA A 90 -12.90 5.31 -0.26
N ILE A 91 -13.18 6.44 -0.89
CA ILE A 91 -13.05 7.76 -0.27
C ILE A 91 -13.92 7.88 0.97
N GLY A 92 -15.16 7.40 0.88
CA GLY A 92 -16.09 7.39 2.00
C GLY A 92 -15.51 6.65 3.21
N TRP A 93 -14.97 5.45 3.00
CA TRP A 93 -14.31 4.71 4.05
C TRP A 93 -13.11 5.44 4.63
N LEU A 94 -12.28 6.02 3.76
CA LEU A 94 -11.06 6.72 4.21
C LEU A 94 -11.39 7.93 5.08
N LYS A 95 -12.46 8.65 4.79
CA LYS A 95 -12.88 9.80 5.60
C LYS A 95 -13.19 9.44 7.05
N HIS A 96 -13.49 8.19 7.34
CA HIS A 96 -13.75 7.69 8.69
C HIS A 96 -12.51 7.15 9.39
N ALA A 97 -11.36 7.11 8.71
CA ALA A 97 -10.12 6.65 9.31
C ALA A 97 -9.67 7.58 10.44
N PRO A 98 -9.09 7.04 11.51
CA PRO A 98 -8.68 7.84 12.67
C PRO A 98 -7.36 8.56 12.47
N PHE A 99 -7.24 9.33 11.39
CA PHE A 99 -6.12 10.24 11.15
C PHE A 99 -6.52 11.65 11.57
N GLU A 100 -5.60 12.37 12.17
CA GLU A 100 -5.80 13.78 12.53
C GLU A 100 -5.11 14.70 11.52
N ASP A 101 -3.79 14.52 11.36
CA ASP A 101 -2.98 15.30 10.43
C ASP A 101 -2.21 14.35 9.52
N ALA A 102 -2.79 14.03 8.37
CA ALA A 102 -2.17 13.12 7.42
C ALA A 102 -2.72 13.40 6.03
N GLU A 103 -1.91 13.09 5.04
CA GLU A 103 -2.35 13.02 3.67
C GLU A 103 -2.27 11.57 3.22
N VAL A 104 -3.37 11.07 2.69
CA VAL A 104 -3.49 9.67 2.28
C VAL A 104 -3.97 9.65 0.84
N GLU A 105 -3.27 8.91 0.01
CA GLU A 105 -3.58 8.80 -1.41
C GLU A 105 -4.29 7.48 -1.68
N ILE A 106 -5.32 7.50 -2.52
CA ILE A 106 -6.00 6.29 -2.98
C ILE A 106 -5.78 6.14 -4.47
N ARG A 107 -5.38 4.95 -4.90
CA ARG A 107 -5.22 4.65 -6.32
C ARG A 107 -5.87 3.31 -6.63
N GLN A 108 -6.60 3.26 -7.73
CA GLN A 108 -7.18 2.01 -8.19
C GLN A 108 -6.07 1.09 -8.71
N VAL A 109 -6.15 -0.17 -8.33
CA VAL A 109 -5.22 -1.21 -8.79
C VAL A 109 -5.68 -1.69 -10.17
N HIS A 110 -4.74 -1.85 -11.09
CA HIS A 110 -5.04 -2.38 -12.41
C HIS A 110 -5.63 -3.78 -12.35
N GLU A 111 -6.66 -4.01 -13.13
CA GLU A 111 -7.20 -5.33 -13.43
C GLU A 111 -6.56 -5.82 -14.74
N ALA A 112 -6.69 -7.11 -15.04
CA ALA A 112 -6.11 -7.67 -16.27
C ALA A 112 -6.60 -6.94 -17.53
N GLU A 113 -7.85 -6.52 -17.54
CA GLU A 113 -8.48 -5.81 -18.66
C GLU A 113 -7.85 -4.44 -18.93
N ASP A 114 -7.22 -3.84 -17.92
CA ASP A 114 -6.63 -2.50 -18.03
C ASP A 114 -5.30 -2.49 -18.80
N PHE A 115 -4.68 -3.65 -19.01
CA PHE A 115 -3.38 -3.75 -19.67
C PHE A 115 -3.47 -3.79 -21.20
N GLY A 116 -4.68 -3.85 -21.76
CA GLY A 116 -4.89 -3.83 -23.20
C GLY A 116 -4.46 -5.09 -23.92
N GLU A 117 -4.32 -4.98 -25.25
CA GLU A 117 -4.07 -6.13 -26.13
C GLU A 117 -2.70 -6.77 -25.95
N ASN A 118 -1.70 -6.01 -25.48
CA ASN A 118 -0.36 -6.53 -25.28
C ASN A 118 -0.28 -7.51 -24.11
N PHE A 119 -1.28 -7.51 -23.23
CA PHE A 119 -1.40 -8.50 -22.17
C PHE A 119 -2.18 -9.69 -22.71
N THR A 120 -1.46 -10.56 -23.41
CA THR A 120 -2.02 -11.70 -24.14
C THR A 120 -2.64 -12.75 -23.21
N GLY A 121 -3.39 -13.71 -23.79
CA GLY A 121 -3.94 -14.82 -23.04
C GLY A 121 -2.88 -15.64 -22.32
N GLU A 122 -1.72 -15.87 -22.97
CA GLU A 122 -0.60 -16.58 -22.36
C GLU A 122 -0.03 -15.83 -21.14
N LEU A 123 0.10 -14.51 -21.24
CA LEU A 123 0.60 -13.68 -20.14
C LEU A 123 -0.40 -13.66 -18.98
N ARG A 124 -1.69 -13.60 -19.27
CA ARG A 124 -2.74 -13.68 -18.25
C ARG A 124 -2.69 -15.00 -17.50
N GLU A 125 -2.58 -16.11 -18.24
CA GLU A 125 -2.49 -17.45 -17.64
C GLU A 125 -1.24 -17.61 -16.79
N GLN A 126 -0.12 -17.04 -17.24
CA GLN A 126 1.13 -17.03 -16.49
C GLN A 126 0.95 -16.30 -15.16
N GLU A 127 0.36 -15.10 -15.20
CA GLU A 127 0.12 -14.32 -13.98
C GLU A 127 -0.84 -15.03 -13.03
N GLU A 128 -1.90 -15.63 -13.56
CA GLU A 128 -2.85 -16.40 -12.76
C GLU A 128 -2.18 -17.58 -12.05
N ARG A 129 -1.27 -18.28 -12.73
CA ARG A 129 -0.50 -19.37 -12.10
C ARG A 129 0.40 -18.86 -10.98
N VAL A 130 1.05 -17.71 -11.20
CA VAL A 130 1.90 -17.08 -10.18
C VAL A 130 1.06 -16.72 -8.94
N ARG A 131 -0.09 -16.07 -9.14
CA ARG A 131 -0.97 -15.69 -8.04
C ARG A 131 -1.49 -16.90 -7.28
N ALA A 132 -1.91 -17.94 -7.99
CA ALA A 132 -2.40 -19.18 -7.38
C ALA A 132 -1.31 -19.84 -6.54
N THR A 133 -0.07 -19.84 -7.03
CA THR A 133 1.08 -20.40 -6.29
C THR A 133 1.33 -19.62 -5.01
N VAL A 134 1.28 -18.29 -5.08
CA VAL A 134 1.46 -17.42 -3.91
C VAL A 134 0.35 -17.67 -2.87
N GLU A 135 -0.90 -17.71 -3.31
CA GLU A 135 -2.04 -17.98 -2.43
C GLU A 135 -1.91 -19.33 -1.72
N ALA A 136 -1.45 -20.36 -2.43
CA ALA A 136 -1.28 -21.69 -1.86
C ALA A 136 -0.19 -21.75 -0.78
N ARG A 137 0.72 -20.79 -0.73
CA ARG A 137 1.77 -20.69 0.28
C ARG A 137 1.39 -19.85 1.49
N ALA A 138 0.27 -19.14 1.39
CA ALA A 138 -0.19 -18.25 2.45
C ALA A 138 -0.75 -19.01 3.65
#